data_96fe8831c0bab96d0153d1075d75b91d
#
_entry.id   96fe8831c0bab96d0153d1075d75b91d
#
_cell.length_a   1.000
_cell.length_b   1.000
_cell.length_c   1.000
_cell.angle_alpha   90.00
_cell.angle_beta   90.00
_cell.angle_gamma   90.00
#
_symmetry.space_group_name_H-M   'P 1'
#
loop_
_entity.id
_entity.type
_entity.pdbx_description
1 polymer ?
#
loop_
_entity_poly.entity_id
_entity_poly.type
_entity_poly.pdbx_seq_one_letter_code
_entity_poly.pdbx_strand_id
1 'polypeptide(L)'
;NFVLNHLIKTKKRGKKIYDLLIYYRKHRNKLYSFPYKLIKELSKLDIKIVVVGDKLMINKIKNYGYINNNTIKNLQSKSRFTITSNENIYTLFTLECLSNDVKIITDIKNKDKIKFYKKNFIMVNFNNLNKIKKLFTKNKI
;
A
#
# COMPACT_ATOMS: atom_id res chain seq x y z
N ASN A 1 3.51 21.84 5.58
CA ASN A 1 3.07 21.94 4.20
C ASN A 1 1.55 21.97 4.12
N PHE A 2 0.99 23.08 3.65
CA PHE A 2 -0.47 23.29 3.60
C PHE A 2 -1.19 22.27 2.72
N VAL A 3 -0.68 22.00 1.54
CA VAL A 3 -1.30 21.04 0.59
C VAL A 3 -1.32 19.64 1.19
N LEU A 4 -0.22 19.21 1.79
CA LEU A 4 -0.10 17.91 2.41
C LEU A 4 -1.08 17.79 3.58
N ASN A 5 -1.14 18.78 4.44
CA ASN A 5 -2.05 18.79 5.58
C ASN A 5 -3.52 18.76 5.16
N HIS A 6 -3.85 19.46 4.06
CA HIS A 6 -5.20 19.46 3.52
C HIS A 6 -5.60 18.07 2.99
N LEU A 7 -4.70 17.40 2.28
CA LEU A 7 -4.95 16.08 1.74
C LEU A 7 -5.11 15.01 2.84
N ILE A 8 -4.38 15.18 3.95
CA ILE A 8 -4.35 14.20 5.04
C ILE A 8 -5.33 14.53 6.16
N LYS A 9 -6.14 15.56 5.99
CA LYS A 9 -7.17 15.90 6.95
C LYS A 9 -8.14 14.73 7.10
N THR A 10 -8.21 14.18 8.31
CA THR A 10 -8.86 12.90 8.61
C THR A 10 -10.32 12.86 8.18
N LYS A 11 -10.63 11.92 7.33
CA LYS A 11 -11.99 11.49 7.08
C LYS A 11 -12.39 10.45 8.12
N LYS A 12 -13.69 10.33 8.35
CA LYS A 12 -14.27 9.32 9.24
C LYS A 12 -13.75 7.93 8.83
N ARG A 13 -13.18 7.19 9.80
CA ARG A 13 -12.68 5.83 9.57
C ARG A 13 -13.78 4.91 9.09
N GLY A 14 -13.64 4.34 7.90
CA GLY A 14 -14.45 3.23 7.45
C GLY A 14 -13.96 1.91 8.06
N LYS A 15 -14.83 0.91 8.07
CA LYS A 15 -14.45 -0.45 8.46
C LYS A 15 -13.46 -1.00 7.45
N LYS A 16 -12.32 -1.51 7.92
CA LYS A 16 -11.30 -2.11 7.06
C LYS A 16 -11.72 -3.54 6.70
N ILE A 17 -11.79 -3.83 5.42
CA ILE A 17 -12.18 -5.15 4.89
C ILE A 17 -11.12 -5.77 3.98
N TYR A 18 -10.19 -4.97 3.46
CA TYR A 18 -9.06 -5.46 2.67
C TYR A 18 -7.78 -5.37 3.48
N ASP A 19 -6.93 -6.37 3.36
CA ASP A 19 -5.65 -6.39 4.07
C ASP A 19 -4.60 -5.54 3.36
N LEU A 20 -4.53 -5.63 2.03
CA LEU A 20 -3.50 -4.96 1.26
C LEU A 20 -4.09 -4.39 -0.03
N LEU A 21 -3.90 -3.10 -0.25
CA LEU A 21 -4.25 -2.41 -1.48
C LEU A 21 -2.96 -2.01 -2.20
N ILE A 22 -2.84 -2.37 -3.46
CA ILE A 22 -1.66 -2.11 -4.27
C ILE A 22 -2.05 -1.24 -5.46
N TYR A 23 -1.28 -0.18 -5.69
CA TYR A 23 -1.30 0.55 -6.94
C TYR A 23 -0.16 0.03 -7.82
N TYR A 24 -0.49 -0.62 -8.93
CA TYR A 24 0.50 -1.22 -9.81
C TYR A 24 0.47 -0.56 -11.18
N ARG A 25 1.63 -0.13 -11.66
CA ARG A 25 1.82 0.32 -13.04
C ARG A 25 2.98 -0.45 -13.64
N LYS A 26 2.68 -1.16 -14.72
CA LYS A 26 3.66 -1.91 -15.49
C LYS A 26 4.48 -0.93 -16.35
N HIS A 27 5.28 -0.10 -15.68
CA HIS A 27 6.10 0.89 -16.33
C HIS A 27 7.55 0.42 -16.36
N ARG A 28 8.22 0.62 -17.51
CA ARG A 28 9.59 0.14 -17.71
C ARG A 28 10.54 0.56 -16.59
N ASN A 29 10.43 1.80 -16.13
CA ASN A 29 11.28 2.34 -15.07
C ASN A 29 10.87 1.87 -13.66
N LYS A 30 9.69 1.27 -13.50
CA LYS A 30 9.16 0.85 -12.20
C LYS A 30 9.20 -0.64 -11.96
N LEU A 31 9.51 -1.44 -12.98
CA LEU A 31 9.54 -2.90 -12.85
C LEU A 31 10.56 -3.37 -11.82
N TYR A 32 11.72 -2.72 -11.75
CA TYR A 32 12.77 -3.09 -10.81
C TYR A 32 12.55 -2.61 -9.38
N SER A 33 11.75 -1.57 -9.20
CA SER A 33 11.46 -1.03 -7.87
C SER A 33 10.22 -1.64 -7.24
N PHE A 34 9.42 -2.37 -8.02
CA PHE A 34 8.19 -2.99 -7.53
C PHE A 34 8.53 -4.29 -6.77
N PRO A 35 8.04 -4.47 -5.54
CA PRO A 35 8.38 -5.64 -4.71
C PRO A 35 7.55 -6.87 -5.10
N TYR A 36 7.71 -7.36 -6.33
CA TYR A 36 6.92 -8.45 -6.90
C TYR A 36 7.02 -9.74 -6.06
N LYS A 37 8.25 -10.13 -5.71
CA LYS A 37 8.48 -11.38 -4.95
C LYS A 37 7.81 -11.34 -3.59
N LEU A 38 7.88 -10.18 -2.92
CA LEU A 38 7.25 -9.99 -1.62
C LEU A 38 5.73 -10.15 -1.73
N ILE A 39 5.12 -9.50 -2.71
CA ILE A 39 3.67 -9.58 -2.90
C ILE A 39 3.24 -10.99 -3.28
N LYS A 40 4.01 -11.68 -4.10
CA LYS A 40 3.75 -13.08 -4.44
C LYS A 40 3.77 -13.98 -3.20
N GLU A 41 4.71 -13.75 -2.29
CA GLU A 41 4.76 -14.50 -1.03
C GLU A 41 3.59 -14.15 -0.11
N LEU A 42 3.21 -12.87 -0.03
CA LEU A 42 2.05 -12.46 0.76
C LEU A 42 0.75 -13.03 0.21
N SER A 43 0.64 -13.22 -1.11
CA SER A 43 -0.55 -13.79 -1.73
C SER A 43 -0.83 -15.24 -1.31
N LYS A 44 0.18 -15.93 -0.78
CA LYS A 44 0.04 -17.28 -0.25
C LYS A 44 -0.64 -17.31 1.11
N LEU A 45 -0.71 -16.18 1.79
CA LEU A 45 -1.42 -16.06 3.06
C LEU A 45 -2.93 -15.96 2.82
N ASP A 46 -3.70 -16.29 3.85
CA ASP A 46 -5.15 -16.12 3.82
C ASP A 46 -5.50 -14.65 4.13
N ILE A 47 -5.22 -13.77 3.19
CA ILE A 47 -5.49 -12.34 3.28
C ILE A 47 -6.12 -11.83 1.98
N LYS A 48 -6.79 -10.70 2.07
CA LYS A 48 -7.47 -10.07 0.93
C LYS A 48 -6.56 -9.00 0.33
N ILE A 49 -6.05 -9.28 -0.88
CA ILE A 49 -5.19 -8.36 -1.63
C ILE A 49 -5.95 -7.86 -2.84
N VAL A 50 -6.03 -6.55 -3.00
CA VAL A 50 -6.65 -5.89 -4.14
C VAL A 50 -5.65 -5.00 -4.85
N VAL A 51 -5.74 -4.92 -6.18
CA VAL A 51 -4.84 -4.18 -7.04
C VAL A 51 -5.63 -3.22 -7.92
N VAL A 52 -5.18 -1.99 -8.01
CA VAL A 52 -5.69 -1.00 -8.96
C VAL A 52 -4.57 -0.61 -9.92
N GLY A 53 -4.94 -0.20 -11.14
CA GLY A 53 -4.01 0.12 -12.20
C GLY A 53 -3.83 -1.05 -13.16
N ASP A 54 -2.61 -1.33 -13.54
CA ASP A 54 -2.30 -2.44 -14.43
C ASP A 54 -2.55 -3.78 -13.72
N LYS A 55 -2.84 -4.81 -14.52
CA LYS A 55 -3.10 -6.14 -13.98
C LYS A 55 -1.82 -6.77 -13.45
N LEU A 56 -1.87 -7.20 -12.20
CA LEU A 56 -0.79 -7.93 -11.56
C LEU A 56 -1.10 -9.43 -11.64
N MET A 57 -0.25 -10.17 -12.35
CA MET A 57 -0.45 -11.58 -12.65
C MET A 57 0.02 -12.47 -11.50
N ILE A 58 -0.70 -12.44 -10.40
CA ILE A 58 -0.46 -13.28 -9.23
C ILE A 58 -1.79 -13.92 -8.83
N ASN A 59 -1.78 -15.20 -8.50
CA ASN A 59 -2.98 -15.90 -8.07
C ASN A 59 -3.55 -15.33 -6.77
N LYS A 60 -4.86 -15.40 -6.60
CA LYS A 60 -5.61 -14.95 -5.42
C LYS A 60 -5.67 -13.43 -5.23
N ILE A 61 -5.11 -12.66 -6.14
CA ILE A 61 -5.20 -11.21 -6.10
C ILE A 61 -6.37 -10.74 -6.94
N LYS A 62 -7.19 -9.83 -6.39
CA LYS A 62 -8.28 -9.23 -7.15
C LYS A 62 -7.80 -7.97 -7.86
N ASN A 63 -7.80 -8.01 -9.19
CA ASN A 63 -7.43 -6.87 -10.03
C ASN A 63 -8.68 -6.09 -10.42
N TYR A 64 -8.73 -4.82 -10.02
CA TYR A 64 -9.84 -3.92 -10.39
C TYR A 64 -9.59 -3.19 -11.70
N GLY A 65 -8.34 -3.12 -12.16
CA GLY A 65 -7.97 -2.35 -13.34
C GLY A 65 -7.94 -0.85 -13.08
N TYR A 66 -8.10 -0.07 -14.14
CA TYR A 66 -8.16 1.39 -14.04
C TYR A 66 -9.60 1.79 -13.73
N ILE A 67 -9.78 2.35 -12.53
CA ILE A 67 -11.08 2.76 -12.01
C ILE A 67 -11.03 4.26 -11.67
N ASN A 68 -12.19 4.88 -11.48
CA ASN A 68 -12.24 6.30 -11.18
C ASN A 68 -11.74 6.60 -9.76
N ASN A 69 -11.42 7.88 -9.53
CA ASN A 69 -10.84 8.32 -8.26
C ASN A 69 -11.73 8.05 -7.06
N ASN A 70 -13.05 8.16 -7.21
CA ASN A 70 -13.98 7.90 -6.12
C ASN A 70 -13.95 6.42 -5.68
N THR A 71 -13.84 5.52 -6.65
CA THR A 71 -13.73 4.08 -6.36
C THR A 71 -12.40 3.76 -5.69
N ILE A 72 -11.30 4.40 -6.14
CA ILE A 72 -9.97 4.24 -5.51
C ILE A 72 -10.02 4.71 -4.05
N LYS A 73 -10.61 5.87 -3.78
CA LYS A 73 -10.74 6.40 -2.42
C LYS A 73 -11.58 5.48 -1.54
N ASN A 74 -12.63 4.89 -2.09
CA ASN A 74 -13.43 3.92 -1.37
C ASN A 74 -12.62 2.68 -0.99
N LEU A 75 -11.81 2.15 -1.92
CA LEU A 75 -10.92 1.03 -1.62
C LEU A 75 -9.88 1.40 -0.57
N GLN A 76 -9.31 2.60 -0.65
CA GLN A 76 -8.35 3.09 0.35
C GLN A 76 -8.99 3.16 1.74
N SER A 77 -10.19 3.70 1.83
CA SER A 77 -10.88 3.81 3.14
C SER A 77 -11.15 2.45 3.77
N LYS A 78 -11.21 1.39 2.97
CA LYS A 78 -11.51 0.02 3.43
C LYS A 78 -10.27 -0.87 3.53
N SER A 79 -9.07 -0.34 3.29
CA SER A 79 -7.82 -1.10 3.26
C SER A 79 -6.96 -0.79 4.49
N ARG A 80 -6.32 -1.82 5.03
CA ARG A 80 -5.41 -1.69 6.19
C ARG A 80 -4.06 -1.17 5.78
N PHE A 81 -3.46 -1.76 4.74
CA PHE A 81 -2.08 -1.52 4.34
C PHE A 81 -1.98 -1.28 2.84
N THR A 82 -0.94 -0.54 2.45
CA THR A 82 -0.39 -0.52 1.10
C THR A 82 1.12 -0.70 1.17
N ILE A 83 1.74 -1.04 0.06
CA ILE A 83 3.20 -1.18 -0.04
C ILE A 83 3.69 -0.17 -1.07
N THR A 84 4.71 0.60 -0.71
CA THR A 84 5.34 1.53 -1.64
C THR A 84 6.38 0.82 -2.51
N SER A 85 6.51 1.29 -3.75
CA SER A 85 7.71 1.00 -4.53
C SER A 85 8.88 1.85 -4.01
N ASN A 86 10.09 1.55 -4.49
CA ASN A 86 11.30 2.22 -3.99
C ASN A 86 11.63 3.53 -4.69
N GLU A 87 10.78 4.01 -5.58
CA GLU A 87 11.07 5.22 -6.38
C GLU A 87 10.67 6.51 -5.67
N ASN A 88 9.39 6.72 -5.55
CA ASN A 88 8.82 7.94 -4.98
C ASN A 88 7.86 7.58 -3.86
N ILE A 89 8.21 7.96 -2.65
CA ILE A 89 7.43 7.60 -1.46
C ILE A 89 6.13 8.41 -1.39
N TYR A 90 6.21 9.72 -1.65
CA TYR A 90 5.04 10.61 -1.51
C TYR A 90 4.34 10.83 -2.85
N THR A 91 3.86 9.75 -3.47
CA THR A 91 3.00 9.84 -4.64
C THR A 91 1.61 10.32 -4.23
N LEU A 92 0.81 10.76 -5.20
CA LEU A 92 -0.58 11.14 -4.93
C LEU A 92 -1.34 9.97 -4.29
N PHE A 93 -1.15 8.76 -4.79
CA PHE A 93 -1.78 7.56 -4.22
C PHE A 93 -1.41 7.37 -2.74
N THR A 94 -0.13 7.52 -2.41
CA THR A 94 0.33 7.40 -1.01
C THR A 94 -0.28 8.48 -0.13
N LEU A 95 -0.33 9.72 -0.59
CA LEU A 95 -0.95 10.81 0.15
C LEU A 95 -2.44 10.57 0.41
N GLU A 96 -3.14 10.05 -0.58
CA GLU A 96 -4.54 9.68 -0.43
C GLU A 96 -4.72 8.51 0.55
N CYS A 97 -3.82 7.52 0.52
CA CYS A 97 -3.80 6.44 1.50
C CYS A 97 -3.65 6.98 2.92
N LEU A 98 -2.72 7.90 3.12
CA LEU A 98 -2.51 8.54 4.42
C LEU A 98 -3.78 9.25 4.92
N SER A 99 -4.51 9.92 4.01
CA SER A 99 -5.75 10.60 4.36
C SER A 99 -6.90 9.64 4.71
N ASN A 100 -6.81 8.39 4.28
CA ASN A 100 -7.80 7.35 4.51
C ASN A 100 -7.36 6.34 5.58
N ASP A 101 -6.38 6.69 6.40
CA ASP A 101 -5.88 5.85 7.49
C ASP A 101 -5.36 4.48 7.01
N VAL A 102 -4.68 4.47 5.87
CA VAL A 102 -3.97 3.30 5.37
C VAL A 102 -2.52 3.36 5.86
N LYS A 103 -2.04 2.30 6.48
CA LYS A 103 -0.63 2.22 6.87
C LYS A 103 0.23 1.85 5.66
N ILE A 104 1.36 2.52 5.54
CA ILE A 104 2.25 2.38 4.39
C ILE A 104 3.43 1.49 4.77
N ILE A 105 3.51 0.32 4.16
CA ILE A 105 4.66 -0.57 4.34
C ILE A 105 5.73 -0.17 3.34
N THR A 106 6.93 0.14 3.84
CA THR A 106 8.05 0.57 3.00
C THR A 106 9.33 -0.13 3.42
N ASP A 107 10.25 -0.29 2.45
CA ASP A 107 11.55 -0.89 2.75
C ASP A 107 12.37 0.04 3.67
N ILE A 108 13.05 -0.54 4.63
CA ILE A 108 13.87 0.20 5.59
C ILE A 108 14.97 1.03 4.90
N LYS A 109 15.41 0.64 3.72
CA LYS A 109 16.37 1.42 2.92
C LYS A 109 15.84 2.79 2.52
N ASN A 110 14.52 3.01 2.59
CA ASN A 110 13.88 4.28 2.29
C ASN A 110 13.73 5.18 3.51
N LYS A 111 14.28 4.81 4.65
CA LYS A 111 14.15 5.51 5.92
C LYS A 111 14.42 7.01 5.80
N ASP A 112 15.48 7.39 5.10
CA ASP A 112 15.88 8.80 4.96
C ASP A 112 14.97 9.59 4.04
N LYS A 113 14.15 8.92 3.23
CA LYS A 113 13.17 9.55 2.35
C LYS A 113 11.86 9.85 3.08
N ILE A 114 11.64 9.24 4.25
CA ILE A 114 10.41 9.44 5.02
C ILE A 114 10.59 10.63 5.92
N LYS A 115 10.02 11.77 5.53
CA LYS A 115 10.16 13.07 6.23
C LYS A 115 8.89 13.47 6.97
N PHE A 116 7.72 13.07 6.48
CA PHE A 116 6.42 13.50 7.00
C PHE A 116 5.57 12.29 7.33
N TYR A 117 4.74 12.39 8.38
CA TYR A 117 3.77 11.36 8.77
C TYR A 117 4.42 10.01 9.08
N LYS A 118 5.57 10.06 9.75
CA LYS A 118 6.39 8.86 10.06
C LYS A 118 5.60 7.78 10.79
N LYS A 119 4.64 8.16 11.62
CA LYS A 119 3.78 7.22 12.37
C LYS A 119 2.94 6.32 11.46
N ASN A 120 2.65 6.76 10.25
CA ASN A 120 1.81 6.04 9.30
C ASN A 120 2.61 5.09 8.41
N PHE A 121 3.94 5.15 8.51
CA PHE A 121 4.84 4.28 7.76
C PHE A 121 5.35 3.15 8.65
N ILE A 122 5.33 1.94 8.10
CA ILE A 122 5.91 0.76 8.72
C ILE A 122 7.17 0.41 7.93
N MET A 123 8.33 0.70 8.51
CA MET A 123 9.62 0.48 7.87
C MET A 123 10.14 -0.91 8.23
N VAL A 124 10.25 -1.78 7.25
CA VAL A 124 10.70 -3.15 7.43
C VAL A 124 11.69 -3.52 6.33
N ASN A 125 12.59 -4.43 6.64
CA ASN A 125 13.46 -5.00 5.62
C ASN A 125 12.62 -5.92 4.73
N PHE A 126 12.53 -5.62 3.43
CA PHE A 126 11.73 -6.41 2.49
C PHE A 126 12.28 -7.84 2.30
N ASN A 127 13.51 -8.09 2.70
CA ASN A 127 14.07 -9.44 2.72
C ASN A 127 13.66 -10.23 3.98
N ASN A 128 13.13 -9.56 5.00
CA ASN A 128 12.63 -10.22 6.21
C ASN A 128 11.14 -10.55 6.04
N LEU A 129 10.87 -11.59 5.29
CA LEU A 129 9.50 -12.00 4.95
C LEU A 129 8.67 -12.37 6.18
N ASN A 130 9.28 -13.04 7.17
CA ASN A 130 8.57 -13.44 8.37
C ASN A 130 8.03 -12.26 9.17
N LYS A 131 8.82 -11.20 9.29
CA LYS A 131 8.40 -9.98 9.98
C LYS A 131 7.23 -9.30 9.26
N ILE A 132 7.26 -9.28 7.94
CA ILE A 132 6.21 -8.70 7.12
C ILE A 132 4.93 -9.54 7.22
N LYS A 133 5.05 -10.86 7.14
CA LYS A 133 3.91 -11.77 7.30
C LYS A 133 3.19 -11.56 8.63
N LYS A 134 3.93 -11.30 9.71
CA LYS A 134 3.34 -11.04 11.04
C LYS A 134 2.44 -9.82 11.06
N LEU A 135 2.72 -8.80 10.24
CA LEU A 135 1.86 -7.61 10.16
C LEU A 135 0.44 -7.98 9.70
N PHE A 136 0.32 -8.97 8.83
CA PHE A 136 -0.96 -9.38 8.26
C PHE A 136 -1.67 -10.45 9.09
N THR A 137 -0.92 -11.31 9.78
CA THR A 137 -1.50 -12.38 10.58
C THR A 137 -1.88 -11.92 11.99
N LYS A 138 -1.20 -10.91 12.50
CA LYS A 138 -1.54 -10.27 13.76
C LYS A 138 -2.69 -9.30 13.53
N ASN A 139 -3.76 -9.38 14.30
CA ASN A 139 -4.98 -8.57 14.16
C ASN A 139 -5.66 -8.77 12.79
N LYS A 140 -5.81 -10.01 12.40
CA LYS A 140 -6.48 -10.38 11.15
C LYS A 140 -7.93 -9.88 11.11
N ILE A 141 -8.37 -9.46 9.95
CA ILE A 141 -9.75 -9.05 9.72
C ILE A 141 -10.70 -10.25 9.82
#